data_35b255a71cabffacd3c1ef8f4f218d21
#
_entry.id   35b255a71cabffacd3c1ef8f4f218d21
#
_cell.length_a   1.000
_cell.length_b   1.000
_cell.length_c   1.000
_cell.angle_alpha   90.00
_cell.angle_beta   90.00
_cell.angle_gamma   90.00
#
_symmetry.space_group_name_H-M   'P 1'
#
loop_
_entity.id
_entity.type
_entity.pdbx_description
1 polymer ?
#
loop_
_entity_poly.entity_id
_entity_poly.type
_entity_poly.pdbx_seq_one_letter_code
_entity_poly.pdbx_strand_id
1 'polypeptide(L)'
;LNETKLITLKKWTLFLSYDKIEVQCQGKGVVEMKVNKEYVENLFSDIIDKNIFIKGIFSNPLDKEYPYSKINIKPLKIKNEILIQFEQFKDNKAFHENVCIDSSKVKFSEILDNFKQILISVNGNDYQILKGKNDFNLKKSENLKTLKTLEHNKKKNYILEEGTPIPFLIKLGVMGEKGEVFKQSYDKFRQINKYLEFIDDTIKELQNKKLIGSHIKFIDFGCGKSYLTFALHYYLRNIKNFTFEIIGLDLKKDVMKKCNDIARELKCENLEFLTGDIKDFNKLQNVDIIFSLHACNNATDYALLKGLELNAKAILAVPCCQHEFNDKISASKKSDFLHSSFLLENMEYFWKNMQLLPQMLLEHRH
;
A
#
# COMPACT_ATOMS: atom_id res chain seq x y z
N LEU A 1 18.00 -23.47 6.70
CA LEU A 1 17.34 -22.31 7.29
C LEU A 1 16.56 -21.62 6.18
N ASN A 2 15.23 -21.78 6.20
CA ASN A 2 14.35 -21.29 5.13
C ASN A 2 14.07 -19.80 5.31
N GLU A 3 14.31 -19.02 4.26
CA GLU A 3 14.01 -17.58 4.20
C GLU A 3 12.50 -17.32 4.24
N THR A 4 12.01 -16.74 5.31
CA THR A 4 10.64 -16.21 5.40
C THR A 4 10.68 -14.73 5.07
N LYS A 5 9.98 -14.30 4.02
CA LYS A 5 9.87 -12.87 3.65
C LYS A 5 8.55 -12.29 4.10
N LEU A 6 8.62 -11.18 4.81
CA LEU A 6 7.49 -10.36 5.16
C LEU A 6 7.18 -9.40 4.01
N ILE A 7 5.97 -9.44 3.46
CA ILE A 7 5.51 -8.53 2.40
C ILE A 7 4.43 -7.65 3.00
N THR A 8 4.68 -6.36 3.10
CA THR A 8 3.73 -5.38 3.61
C THR A 8 3.23 -4.44 2.52
N LEU A 9 1.96 -4.07 2.61
CA LEU A 9 1.28 -3.22 1.64
C LEU A 9 1.67 -1.74 1.79
N LYS A 10 1.96 -1.09 0.65
CA LYS A 10 2.41 0.31 0.55
C LYS A 10 1.60 1.30 1.39
N LYS A 11 2.02 1.55 2.56
CA LYS A 11 2.31 2.82 3.21
C LYS A 11 3.40 2.62 4.26
N TRP A 12 3.68 1.38 4.64
CA TRP A 12 4.69 1.03 5.64
C TRP A 12 5.15 -0.41 5.37
N THR A 13 6.24 -0.56 4.63
CA THR A 13 6.82 -1.86 4.31
C THR A 13 8.00 -2.10 5.24
N LEU A 14 7.91 -3.13 6.08
CA LEU A 14 9.05 -3.68 6.80
C LEU A 14 9.49 -4.96 6.06
N PHE A 15 10.70 -4.96 5.52
CA PHE A 15 11.35 -6.15 5.02
C PHE A 15 12.26 -6.71 6.10
N LEU A 16 11.99 -7.94 6.52
CA LEU A 16 12.94 -8.71 7.32
C LEU A 16 13.45 -9.86 6.44
N SER A 17 14.67 -9.75 5.94
CA SER A 17 15.42 -10.87 5.43
C SER A 17 16.42 -11.32 6.50
N TYR A 18 16.54 -12.63 6.72
CA TYR A 18 17.30 -13.24 7.81
C TYR A 18 18.83 -13.18 7.64
N ASP A 19 19.33 -12.65 6.52
CA ASP A 19 20.77 -12.42 6.36
C ASP A 19 20.99 -11.02 5.82
N LYS A 20 21.52 -10.17 6.70
CA LYS A 20 21.97 -8.79 6.49
C LYS A 20 20.85 -7.76 6.32
N ILE A 21 20.72 -6.91 7.35
CA ILE A 21 20.32 -5.51 7.16
C ILE A 21 21.45 -4.85 6.36
N GLU A 22 21.47 -5.07 5.08
CA GLU A 22 22.12 -4.16 4.18
C GLU A 22 21.14 -3.02 3.91
N VAL A 23 21.26 -1.97 4.72
CA VAL A 23 20.98 -0.63 4.21
C VAL A 23 22.05 -0.41 3.15
N GLN A 24 21.84 -0.97 1.97
CA GLN A 24 22.56 -0.54 0.80
C GLN A 24 22.04 0.86 0.45
N CYS A 25 22.66 1.87 1.08
CA CYS A 25 22.93 3.10 0.40
C CYS A 25 23.87 2.75 -0.77
N GLN A 26 23.33 2.11 -1.81
CA GLN A 26 24.01 2.06 -3.09
C GLN A 26 24.00 3.48 -3.61
N GLY A 27 25.15 4.11 -3.52
CA GLY A 27 25.51 5.33 -4.23
C GLY A 27 25.43 5.12 -5.73
N LYS A 28 24.23 5.05 -6.29
CA LYS A 28 23.98 5.23 -7.70
C LYS A 28 23.64 6.69 -7.91
N GLY A 29 24.61 7.44 -8.44
CA GLY A 29 24.44 8.65 -9.22
C GLY A 29 23.46 9.71 -8.70
N VAL A 30 23.50 10.06 -7.40
CA VAL A 30 22.76 11.21 -6.92
C VAL A 30 23.58 12.45 -7.26
N VAL A 31 23.10 13.28 -8.19
CA VAL A 31 23.69 14.58 -8.52
C VAL A 31 22.89 15.65 -7.77
N GLU A 32 23.57 16.38 -6.92
CA GLU A 32 23.03 17.52 -6.18
C GLU A 32 23.67 18.81 -6.67
N MET A 33 22.87 19.84 -7.00
CA MET A 33 23.36 21.12 -7.48
C MET A 33 22.47 22.27 -7.05
N LYS A 34 23.05 23.44 -6.87
CA LYS A 34 22.30 24.69 -6.74
C LYS A 34 22.02 25.28 -8.11
N VAL A 35 20.76 25.67 -8.36
CA VAL A 35 20.31 26.20 -9.64
C VAL A 35 19.43 27.44 -9.43
N ASN A 36 19.36 28.32 -10.40
CA ASN A 36 18.44 29.46 -10.40
C ASN A 36 17.05 29.05 -10.91
N LYS A 37 16.10 29.97 -10.82
CA LYS A 37 14.72 29.76 -11.28
C LYS A 37 14.66 29.39 -12.77
N GLU A 38 15.37 30.15 -13.60
CA GLU A 38 15.41 29.96 -15.05
C GLU A 38 15.87 28.54 -15.43
N TYR A 39 16.85 27.97 -14.70
CA TYR A 39 17.27 26.60 -14.92
C TYR A 39 16.15 25.58 -14.66
N VAL A 40 15.35 25.78 -13.59
CA VAL A 40 14.23 24.88 -13.26
C VAL A 40 13.12 24.99 -14.30
N GLU A 41 12.83 26.18 -14.79
CA GLU A 41 11.84 26.45 -15.86
C GLU A 41 12.28 25.79 -17.18
N ASN A 42 13.55 25.97 -17.56
CA ASN A 42 14.12 25.36 -18.76
C ASN A 42 14.13 23.83 -18.64
N LEU A 43 14.48 23.29 -17.47
CA LEU A 43 14.42 21.84 -17.20
C LEU A 43 12.99 21.29 -17.40
N PHE A 44 11.97 21.97 -16.90
CA PHE A 44 10.57 21.55 -17.08
C PHE A 44 10.16 21.65 -18.56
N SER A 45 10.53 22.73 -19.24
CA SER A 45 10.27 22.90 -20.68
C SER A 45 10.87 21.75 -21.49
N ASP A 46 12.13 21.45 -21.27
CA ASP A 46 12.86 20.35 -21.90
C ASP A 46 12.19 18.99 -21.67
N ILE A 47 11.75 18.72 -20.43
CA ILE A 47 11.06 17.50 -20.04
C ILE A 47 9.75 17.33 -20.79
N ILE A 48 8.97 18.41 -20.92
CA ILE A 48 7.72 18.44 -21.66
C ILE A 48 7.96 18.24 -23.16
N ASP A 49 8.89 18.99 -23.75
CA ASP A 49 9.19 18.95 -25.19
C ASP A 49 9.74 17.58 -25.62
N LYS A 50 10.50 16.92 -24.76
CA LYS A 50 10.98 15.53 -24.98
C LYS A 50 9.94 14.47 -24.73
N ASN A 51 8.74 14.83 -24.29
CA ASN A 51 7.62 13.92 -23.95
C ASN A 51 8.00 12.80 -22.96
N ILE A 52 8.86 13.14 -22.00
CA ILE A 52 9.32 12.18 -20.95
C ILE A 52 8.69 12.44 -19.58
N PHE A 53 7.79 13.44 -19.48
CA PHE A 53 7.12 13.85 -18.25
C PHE A 53 6.12 12.79 -17.77
N ILE A 54 6.24 12.36 -16.52
CA ILE A 54 5.31 11.42 -15.89
C ILE A 54 4.38 12.16 -14.94
N LYS A 55 4.92 12.94 -14.01
CA LYS A 55 4.17 13.73 -13.04
C LYS A 55 5.04 14.76 -12.33
N GLY A 56 4.39 15.83 -11.85
CA GLY A 56 4.96 16.78 -10.91
C GLY A 56 4.11 16.88 -9.65
N ILE A 57 4.74 17.19 -8.53
CA ILE A 57 4.08 17.40 -7.25
C ILE A 57 4.71 18.63 -6.61
N PHE A 58 3.87 19.62 -6.33
CA PHE A 58 4.21 20.80 -5.53
C PHE A 58 3.59 20.63 -4.15
N SER A 59 4.38 20.81 -3.12
CA SER A 59 3.95 20.63 -1.72
C SER A 59 4.67 21.61 -0.80
N ASN A 60 4.11 21.81 0.38
CA ASN A 60 4.65 22.73 1.37
C ASN A 60 4.62 24.18 0.84
N PRO A 61 3.45 24.82 0.74
CA PRO A 61 3.37 26.21 0.32
C PRO A 61 4.20 27.10 1.25
N LEU A 62 4.85 28.11 0.67
CA LEU A 62 5.69 29.07 1.41
C LEU A 62 4.84 30.00 2.26
N ASP A 63 3.71 30.44 1.70
CA ASP A 63 2.72 31.26 2.39
C ASP A 63 1.58 30.35 2.89
N LYS A 64 1.22 30.49 4.16
CA LYS A 64 0.09 29.75 4.77
C LYS A 64 -1.27 30.21 4.21
N GLU A 65 -1.34 31.42 3.67
CA GLU A 65 -2.53 31.98 3.03
C GLU A 65 -2.65 31.60 1.56
N TYR A 66 -1.63 30.94 0.99
CA TYR A 66 -1.71 30.47 -0.40
C TYR A 66 -2.86 29.47 -0.53
N PRO A 67 -3.74 29.65 -1.54
CA PRO A 67 -5.02 28.94 -1.58
C PRO A 67 -4.90 27.43 -1.72
N TYR A 68 -3.76 26.91 -2.19
CA TYR A 68 -3.58 25.50 -2.47
C TYR A 68 -2.53 24.88 -1.55
N SER A 69 -2.90 23.84 -0.81
CA SER A 69 -1.99 23.08 0.05
C SER A 69 -1.03 22.19 -0.75
N LYS A 70 -1.43 21.81 -1.96
CA LYS A 70 -0.69 20.93 -2.85
C LYS A 70 -1.18 21.10 -4.29
N ILE A 71 -0.28 20.95 -5.27
CA ILE A 71 -0.63 20.84 -6.69
C ILE A 71 0.04 19.61 -7.28
N ASN A 72 -0.74 18.75 -7.92
CA ASN A 72 -0.21 17.65 -8.74
C ASN A 72 -0.35 18.05 -10.20
N ILE A 73 0.67 17.75 -11.00
CA ILE A 73 0.63 17.92 -12.46
C ILE A 73 0.94 16.60 -13.14
N LYS A 74 0.23 16.32 -14.24
CA LYS A 74 0.44 15.11 -15.03
C LYS A 74 -0.01 15.32 -16.47
N PRO A 75 0.63 14.66 -17.44
CA PRO A 75 0.15 14.66 -18.81
C PRO A 75 -1.11 13.77 -18.91
N LEU A 76 -2.03 14.16 -19.76
CA LEU A 76 -3.19 13.36 -20.11
C LEU A 76 -3.55 13.54 -21.58
N LYS A 77 -4.10 12.50 -22.20
CA LYS A 77 -4.55 12.53 -23.59
C LYS A 77 -6.08 12.65 -23.60
N ILE A 78 -6.59 13.75 -24.16
CA ILE A 78 -8.02 13.94 -24.41
C ILE A 78 -8.23 13.97 -25.92
N LYS A 79 -9.09 13.07 -26.43
CA LYS A 79 -9.25 12.83 -27.88
C LYS A 79 -7.87 12.51 -28.50
N ASN A 80 -7.29 13.40 -29.28
CA ASN A 80 -5.96 13.21 -29.89
C ASN A 80 -4.93 14.25 -29.41
N GLU A 81 -5.26 15.07 -28.45
CA GLU A 81 -4.37 16.11 -27.93
C GLU A 81 -3.76 15.72 -26.57
N ILE A 82 -2.49 16.06 -26.40
CA ILE A 82 -1.81 15.93 -25.10
C ILE A 82 -1.97 17.26 -24.36
N LEU A 83 -2.61 17.18 -23.21
CA LEU A 83 -2.78 18.29 -22.29
C LEU A 83 -2.03 18.01 -20.99
N ILE A 84 -1.73 19.05 -20.23
CA ILE A 84 -1.20 18.94 -18.88
C ILE A 84 -2.31 19.32 -17.89
N GLN A 85 -2.65 18.36 -17.02
CA GLN A 85 -3.63 18.56 -15.96
C GLN A 85 -2.94 19.08 -14.71
N PHE A 86 -3.47 20.16 -14.15
CA PHE A 86 -3.16 20.68 -12.83
C PHE A 86 -4.30 20.30 -11.88
N GLU A 87 -4.00 19.48 -10.88
CA GLU A 87 -4.91 19.06 -9.83
C GLU A 87 -4.53 19.81 -8.55
N GLN A 88 -5.34 20.83 -8.21
CA GLN A 88 -5.09 21.80 -7.15
C GLN A 88 -5.93 21.44 -5.92
N PHE A 89 -5.29 21.26 -4.75
CA PHE A 89 -5.96 20.87 -3.52
C PHE A 89 -6.17 22.05 -2.60
N LYS A 90 -7.45 22.34 -2.30
CA LYS A 90 -7.90 23.37 -1.37
C LYS A 90 -9.05 22.83 -0.52
N ASP A 91 -9.00 23.01 0.80
CA ASP A 91 -10.10 22.67 1.75
C ASP A 91 -10.63 21.23 1.55
N ASN A 92 -9.72 20.24 1.44
CA ASN A 92 -10.01 18.83 1.16
C ASN A 92 -10.76 18.57 -0.16
N LYS A 93 -10.82 19.55 -1.07
CA LYS A 93 -11.36 19.43 -2.44
C LYS A 93 -10.24 19.48 -3.46
N ALA A 94 -10.42 18.79 -4.57
CA ALA A 94 -9.50 18.82 -5.71
C ALA A 94 -10.16 19.56 -6.87
N PHE A 95 -9.47 20.58 -7.39
CA PHE A 95 -9.87 21.34 -8.58
C PHE A 95 -8.97 20.93 -9.73
N HIS A 96 -9.56 20.65 -10.88
CA HIS A 96 -8.83 20.18 -12.05
C HIS A 96 -8.87 21.22 -13.16
N GLU A 97 -7.70 21.52 -13.73
CA GLU A 97 -7.55 22.39 -14.87
C GLU A 97 -6.65 21.73 -15.90
N ASN A 98 -7.12 21.65 -17.14
CA ASN A 98 -6.40 21.06 -18.25
C ASN A 98 -5.92 22.16 -19.18
N VAL A 99 -4.64 22.27 -19.41
CA VAL A 99 -4.03 23.30 -20.25
C VAL A 99 -3.18 22.68 -21.37
N CYS A 100 -3.00 23.41 -22.47
CA CYS A 100 -2.09 23.00 -23.52
C CYS A 100 -0.63 23.04 -23.04
N ILE A 101 0.28 22.43 -23.78
CA ILE A 101 1.69 22.32 -23.45
C ILE A 101 2.31 23.69 -23.17
N ASP A 102 2.13 24.67 -24.04
CA ASP A 102 2.74 25.99 -23.87
C ASP A 102 2.19 26.74 -22.65
N SER A 103 0.88 26.71 -22.44
CA SER A 103 0.27 27.30 -21.25
C SER A 103 0.73 26.60 -19.96
N SER A 104 1.07 25.30 -20.03
CA SER A 104 1.58 24.57 -18.87
C SER A 104 2.95 25.06 -18.41
N LYS A 105 3.81 25.49 -19.34
CA LYS A 105 5.13 26.06 -19.02
C LYS A 105 5.00 27.39 -18.27
N VAL A 106 4.10 28.26 -18.75
CA VAL A 106 3.80 29.53 -18.08
C VAL A 106 3.24 29.28 -16.67
N LYS A 107 2.26 28.41 -16.56
CA LYS A 107 1.63 28.08 -15.28
C LYS A 107 2.61 27.41 -14.30
N PHE A 108 3.53 26.58 -14.79
CA PHE A 108 4.59 26.01 -13.97
C PHE A 108 5.47 27.09 -13.35
N SER A 109 5.88 28.11 -14.14
CA SER A 109 6.67 29.25 -13.66
C SER A 109 5.91 30.06 -12.59
N GLU A 110 4.60 30.29 -12.76
CA GLU A 110 3.76 31.02 -11.80
C GLU A 110 3.68 30.33 -10.44
N ILE A 111 3.56 28.98 -10.43
CA ILE A 111 3.44 28.21 -9.18
C ILE A 111 4.76 27.89 -8.53
N LEU A 112 5.87 27.93 -9.29
CA LEU A 112 7.20 27.54 -8.85
C LEU A 112 7.66 28.28 -7.59
N ASP A 113 7.32 29.57 -7.50
CA ASP A 113 7.70 30.42 -6.38
C ASP A 113 6.85 30.25 -5.12
N ASN A 114 5.73 29.55 -5.22
CA ASN A 114 4.77 29.42 -4.11
C ASN A 114 5.01 28.19 -3.24
N PHE A 115 5.87 27.25 -3.66
CA PHE A 115 6.08 25.99 -2.96
C PHE A 115 7.53 25.78 -2.57
N LYS A 116 7.72 25.22 -1.38
CA LYS A 116 9.05 24.88 -0.85
C LYS A 116 9.62 23.58 -1.44
N GLN A 117 8.74 22.66 -1.80
CA GLN A 117 9.13 21.32 -2.27
C GLN A 117 8.44 20.99 -3.58
N ILE A 118 9.24 20.57 -4.56
CA ILE A 118 8.77 20.17 -5.89
C ILE A 118 9.43 18.84 -6.23
N LEU A 119 8.64 17.90 -6.73
CA LEU A 119 9.08 16.63 -7.26
C LEU A 119 8.64 16.52 -8.72
N ILE A 120 9.57 16.36 -9.64
CA ILE A 120 9.30 16.07 -11.05
C ILE A 120 9.78 14.66 -11.35
N SER A 121 8.85 13.78 -11.74
CA SER A 121 9.17 12.42 -12.17
C SER A 121 9.14 12.35 -13.69
N VAL A 122 10.20 11.81 -14.27
CA VAL A 122 10.33 11.55 -15.70
C VAL A 122 10.66 10.08 -15.94
N ASN A 123 10.68 9.67 -17.20
CA ASN A 123 11.10 8.32 -17.56
C ASN A 123 12.57 8.11 -17.15
N GLY A 124 12.80 7.21 -16.19
CA GLY A 124 14.13 6.85 -15.69
C GLY A 124 14.68 7.74 -14.56
N ASN A 125 14.14 8.93 -14.29
CA ASN A 125 14.67 9.83 -13.27
C ASN A 125 13.59 10.55 -12.44
N ASP A 126 13.95 10.88 -11.19
CA ASP A 126 13.20 11.82 -10.35
C ASP A 126 14.09 13.05 -10.04
N TYR A 127 13.50 14.24 -10.17
CA TYR A 127 14.11 15.51 -9.77
C TYR A 127 13.39 16.03 -8.53
N GLN A 128 14.11 16.09 -7.42
CA GLN A 128 13.63 16.72 -6.18
C GLN A 128 14.21 18.13 -6.14
N ILE A 129 13.35 19.13 -5.97
CA ILE A 129 13.73 20.54 -5.98
C ILE A 129 13.23 21.15 -4.68
N LEU A 130 14.16 21.71 -3.91
CA LEU A 130 13.89 22.44 -2.68
C LEU A 130 14.20 23.92 -2.88
N LYS A 131 13.19 24.78 -2.65
CA LYS A 131 13.38 26.22 -2.75
C LYS A 131 14.20 26.74 -1.58
N GLY A 132 15.33 27.39 -1.87
CA GLY A 132 16.14 28.19 -0.95
C GLY A 132 15.64 29.63 -0.85
N LYS A 133 16.47 30.54 -0.33
CA LYS A 133 16.12 31.96 -0.25
C LYS A 133 16.10 32.62 -1.64
N ASN A 134 17.15 32.41 -2.44
CA ASN A 134 17.33 33.04 -3.77
C ASN A 134 17.60 31.98 -4.87
N ASP A 135 17.70 30.72 -4.52
CA ASP A 135 18.06 29.61 -5.41
C ASP A 135 17.22 28.36 -5.13
N PHE A 136 17.47 27.31 -5.88
CA PHE A 136 16.85 26.01 -5.70
C PHE A 136 17.95 24.95 -5.55
N ASN A 137 17.79 24.05 -4.58
CA ASN A 137 18.62 22.86 -4.47
C ASN A 137 17.94 21.74 -5.27
N LEU A 138 18.55 21.34 -6.37
CA LEU A 138 18.09 20.29 -7.25
C LEU A 138 18.87 19.01 -6.98
N LYS A 139 18.13 17.91 -6.74
CA LYS A 139 18.65 16.57 -6.57
C LYS A 139 18.06 15.66 -7.62
N LYS A 140 18.91 15.10 -8.48
CA LYS A 140 18.54 14.12 -9.49
C LYS A 140 18.84 12.72 -8.96
N SER A 141 17.88 11.79 -9.09
CA SER A 141 18.04 10.38 -8.75
C SER A 141 17.43 9.50 -9.82
N GLU A 142 18.02 8.34 -10.06
CA GLU A 142 17.43 7.33 -10.95
C GLU A 142 16.14 6.76 -10.36
N ASN A 143 15.17 6.44 -11.22
CA ASN A 143 13.97 5.72 -10.86
C ASN A 143 13.64 4.63 -11.90
N LEU A 144 12.85 3.63 -11.49
CA LEU A 144 12.37 2.57 -12.37
C LEU A 144 11.01 2.89 -13.01
N LYS A 145 10.55 4.16 -12.94
CA LYS A 145 9.26 4.55 -13.49
C LYS A 145 9.38 4.70 -15.00
N THR A 146 8.53 3.99 -15.72
CA THR A 146 8.35 4.15 -17.17
C THR A 146 7.08 4.95 -17.45
N LEU A 147 7.06 5.66 -18.57
CA LEU A 147 5.83 6.28 -19.11
C LEU A 147 4.78 5.18 -19.30
N LYS A 148 3.79 5.16 -18.41
CA LYS A 148 2.57 4.37 -18.64
C LYS A 148 1.70 5.12 -19.64
N THR A 149 0.97 4.39 -20.50
CA THR A 149 0.04 4.97 -21.49
C THR A 149 -0.79 6.11 -20.93
N LEU A 150 -0.83 7.24 -21.66
CA LEU A 150 -1.48 8.51 -21.27
C LEU A 150 -3.02 8.47 -21.36
N GLU A 151 -3.62 7.31 -21.54
CA GLU A 151 -5.08 7.19 -21.64
C GLU A 151 -5.78 7.57 -20.34
N HIS A 152 -6.71 8.52 -20.46
CA HIS A 152 -7.43 9.13 -19.33
C HIS A 152 -8.33 8.14 -18.58
N ASN A 153 -8.86 7.14 -19.27
CA ASN A 153 -9.70 6.08 -18.74
C ASN A 153 -8.99 4.73 -18.84
N LYS A 154 -7.96 4.50 -18.02
CA LYS A 154 -7.59 3.12 -17.75
C LYS A 154 -8.80 2.45 -17.10
N LYS A 155 -9.53 1.62 -17.85
CA LYS A 155 -10.33 0.57 -17.23
C LYS A 155 -9.38 -0.12 -16.25
N LYS A 156 -9.65 0.03 -14.97
CA LYS A 156 -8.94 -0.75 -13.96
C LYS A 156 -9.32 -2.19 -14.27
N ASN A 157 -8.38 -2.97 -14.74
CA ASN A 157 -8.57 -4.40 -14.90
C ASN A 157 -8.65 -4.98 -13.49
N TYR A 158 -9.85 -5.01 -12.95
CA TYR A 158 -10.12 -5.68 -11.69
C TYR A 158 -10.09 -7.19 -11.91
N ILE A 159 -9.60 -7.93 -10.94
CA ILE A 159 -9.63 -9.40 -10.95
C ILE A 159 -11.09 -9.89 -10.87
N LEU A 160 -11.90 -9.20 -10.07
CA LEU A 160 -13.35 -9.38 -10.02
C LEU A 160 -13.98 -8.23 -10.80
N GLU A 161 -14.68 -8.54 -11.88
CA GLU A 161 -15.27 -7.54 -12.78
C GLU A 161 -16.69 -7.15 -12.34
N GLU A 162 -17.01 -5.86 -12.45
CA GLU A 162 -18.38 -5.37 -12.33
C GLU A 162 -19.17 -5.80 -13.55
N GLY A 163 -20.46 -6.14 -13.35
CA GLY A 163 -21.34 -6.68 -14.40
C GLY A 163 -21.37 -8.21 -14.46
N THR A 164 -20.46 -8.89 -13.74
CA THR A 164 -20.49 -10.35 -13.59
C THR A 164 -20.98 -10.71 -12.20
N PRO A 165 -22.09 -11.46 -12.05
CA PRO A 165 -22.59 -11.87 -10.74
C PRO A 165 -21.59 -12.76 -9.99
N ILE A 166 -21.19 -12.33 -8.81
CA ILE A 166 -20.22 -13.04 -7.97
C ILE A 166 -20.92 -13.46 -6.67
N PRO A 167 -21.17 -14.78 -6.45
CA PRO A 167 -22.05 -15.25 -5.39
C PRO A 167 -21.71 -14.75 -3.99
N PHE A 168 -20.43 -14.74 -3.60
CA PHE A 168 -20.05 -14.26 -2.27
C PHE A 168 -20.23 -12.74 -2.11
N LEU A 169 -20.03 -11.94 -3.17
CA LEU A 169 -20.25 -10.49 -3.11
C LEU A 169 -21.75 -10.16 -3.00
N ILE A 170 -22.59 -10.93 -3.67
CA ILE A 170 -24.06 -10.83 -3.55
C ILE A 170 -24.47 -11.17 -2.13
N LYS A 171 -24.03 -12.32 -1.61
CA LYS A 171 -24.37 -12.78 -0.25
C LYS A 171 -23.90 -11.84 0.85
N LEU A 172 -22.78 -11.18 0.66
CA LEU A 172 -22.21 -10.20 1.60
C LEU A 172 -22.74 -8.76 1.39
N GLY A 173 -23.67 -8.54 0.46
CA GLY A 173 -24.31 -7.24 0.25
C GLY A 173 -23.39 -6.17 -0.40
N VAL A 174 -22.42 -6.61 -1.18
CA VAL A 174 -21.52 -5.73 -1.94
C VAL A 174 -22.03 -5.52 -3.37
N MET A 175 -22.70 -6.53 -3.94
CA MET A 175 -23.11 -6.61 -5.33
C MET A 175 -24.57 -7.07 -5.41
N GLY A 176 -25.28 -6.62 -6.42
CA GLY A 176 -26.62 -7.09 -6.74
C GLY A 176 -26.61 -8.34 -7.63
N GLU A 177 -27.78 -8.97 -7.81
CA GLU A 177 -27.92 -10.22 -8.55
C GLU A 177 -27.53 -10.12 -10.04
N LYS A 178 -27.57 -8.93 -10.62
CA LYS A 178 -27.16 -8.67 -12.01
C LYS A 178 -25.67 -8.33 -12.15
N GLY A 179 -24.89 -8.40 -11.05
CA GLY A 179 -23.48 -8.09 -11.05
C GLY A 179 -23.13 -6.60 -10.87
N GLU A 180 -24.12 -5.73 -10.62
CA GLU A 180 -23.90 -4.33 -10.31
C GLU A 180 -23.35 -4.15 -8.89
N VAL A 181 -22.29 -3.36 -8.73
CA VAL A 181 -21.73 -3.04 -7.41
C VAL A 181 -22.56 -1.92 -6.77
N PHE A 182 -23.03 -2.12 -5.55
CA PHE A 182 -23.76 -1.08 -4.83
C PHE A 182 -22.87 0.13 -4.56
N LYS A 183 -23.38 1.35 -4.87
CA LYS A 183 -22.63 2.59 -4.76
C LYS A 183 -21.96 2.77 -3.38
N GLN A 184 -22.66 2.43 -2.30
CA GLN A 184 -22.15 2.48 -0.93
C GLN A 184 -21.07 1.44 -0.62
N SER A 185 -20.99 0.36 -1.41
CA SER A 185 -20.04 -0.75 -1.24
C SER A 185 -18.88 -0.69 -2.22
N TYR A 186 -18.79 0.37 -3.05
CA TYR A 186 -17.76 0.46 -4.11
C TYR A 186 -16.34 0.53 -3.55
N ASP A 187 -16.15 1.17 -2.40
CA ASP A 187 -14.85 1.20 -1.71
C ASP A 187 -14.45 -0.19 -1.22
N LYS A 188 -15.42 -0.98 -0.72
CA LYS A 188 -15.20 -2.36 -0.31
C LYS A 188 -14.84 -3.24 -1.52
N PHE A 189 -15.55 -3.09 -2.63
CA PHE A 189 -15.23 -3.80 -3.88
C PHE A 189 -13.82 -3.49 -4.38
N ARG A 190 -13.40 -2.21 -4.35
CA ARG A 190 -12.03 -1.80 -4.71
C ARG A 190 -10.99 -2.39 -3.76
N GLN A 191 -11.27 -2.41 -2.46
CA GLN A 191 -10.40 -3.01 -1.45
C GLN A 191 -10.19 -4.50 -1.71
N ILE A 192 -11.27 -5.24 -2.00
CA ILE A 192 -11.23 -6.67 -2.31
C ILE A 192 -10.36 -6.91 -3.56
N ASN A 193 -10.59 -6.18 -4.64
CA ASN A 193 -9.78 -6.33 -5.85
C ASN A 193 -8.30 -6.03 -5.61
N LYS A 194 -8.01 -4.98 -4.83
CA LYS A 194 -6.63 -4.64 -4.51
C LYS A 194 -5.95 -5.71 -3.66
N TYR A 195 -6.69 -6.30 -2.71
CA TYR A 195 -6.23 -7.45 -1.95
C TYR A 195 -5.86 -8.63 -2.85
N LEU A 196 -6.75 -8.98 -3.80
CA LEU A 196 -6.49 -10.09 -4.72
C LEU A 196 -5.29 -9.87 -5.63
N GLU A 197 -5.02 -8.62 -6.06
CA GLU A 197 -3.78 -8.28 -6.79
C GLU A 197 -2.53 -8.64 -5.97
N PHE A 198 -2.51 -8.30 -4.68
CA PHE A 198 -1.39 -8.64 -3.79
C PHE A 198 -1.23 -10.13 -3.58
N ILE A 199 -2.35 -10.85 -3.46
CA ILE A 199 -2.33 -12.31 -3.35
C ILE A 199 -1.72 -12.94 -4.61
N ASP A 200 -2.17 -12.50 -5.78
CA ASP A 200 -1.67 -13.00 -7.06
C ASP A 200 -0.16 -12.78 -7.20
N ASP A 201 0.30 -11.58 -6.86
CA ASP A 201 1.73 -11.23 -6.89
C ASP A 201 2.53 -12.07 -5.89
N THR A 202 2.00 -12.27 -4.66
CA THR A 202 2.65 -13.08 -3.62
C THR A 202 2.76 -14.53 -4.04
N ILE A 203 1.68 -15.15 -4.53
CA ILE A 203 1.69 -16.53 -4.99
C ILE A 203 2.69 -16.71 -6.13
N LYS A 204 2.68 -15.82 -7.13
CA LYS A 204 3.64 -15.87 -8.25
C LYS A 204 5.10 -15.77 -7.76
N GLU A 205 5.38 -14.87 -6.83
CA GLU A 205 6.72 -14.72 -6.27
C GLU A 205 7.18 -16.01 -5.56
N LEU A 206 6.31 -16.59 -4.72
CA LEU A 206 6.61 -17.82 -3.99
C LEU A 206 6.78 -19.02 -4.94
N GLN A 207 5.96 -19.12 -5.99
CA GLN A 207 6.08 -20.17 -7.01
C GLN A 207 7.39 -20.02 -7.81
N ASN A 208 7.73 -18.80 -8.24
CA ASN A 208 8.98 -18.53 -8.96
C ASN A 208 10.21 -18.90 -8.14
N LYS A 209 10.13 -18.74 -6.81
CA LYS A 209 11.18 -19.16 -5.86
C LYS A 209 11.11 -20.63 -5.46
N LYS A 210 10.13 -21.39 -5.97
CA LYS A 210 9.86 -22.79 -5.62
C LYS A 210 9.65 -23.02 -4.11
N LEU A 211 9.09 -22.03 -3.42
CA LEU A 211 8.83 -22.09 -1.97
C LEU A 211 7.47 -22.72 -1.63
N ILE A 212 6.54 -22.74 -2.58
CA ILE A 212 5.21 -23.35 -2.46
C ILE A 212 4.95 -24.32 -3.60
N GLY A 213 4.20 -25.38 -3.30
CA GLY A 213 3.77 -26.39 -4.27
C GLY A 213 2.43 -26.08 -4.95
N SER A 214 1.78 -27.14 -5.45
CA SER A 214 0.46 -27.06 -6.08
C SER A 214 -0.69 -26.94 -5.08
N HIS A 215 -0.50 -27.37 -3.83
CA HIS A 215 -1.46 -27.24 -2.74
C HIS A 215 -0.98 -26.15 -1.78
N ILE A 216 -1.80 -25.11 -1.53
CA ILE A 216 -1.40 -23.94 -0.78
C ILE A 216 -2.28 -23.79 0.46
N LYS A 217 -1.66 -23.67 1.64
CA LYS A 217 -2.34 -23.49 2.92
C LYS A 217 -2.33 -22.04 3.37
N PHE A 218 -3.51 -21.51 3.67
CA PHE A 218 -3.73 -20.13 4.10
C PHE A 218 -4.34 -20.04 5.48
N ILE A 219 -3.95 -19.03 6.25
CA ILE A 219 -4.65 -18.63 7.47
C ILE A 219 -4.93 -17.12 7.42
N ASP A 220 -6.16 -16.73 7.78
CA ASP A 220 -6.59 -15.36 7.95
C ASP A 220 -6.87 -15.09 9.44
N PHE A 221 -5.93 -14.48 10.14
CA PHE A 221 -6.04 -14.12 11.54
C PHE A 221 -6.78 -12.79 11.72
N GLY A 222 -7.84 -12.79 12.54
CA GLY A 222 -8.72 -11.65 12.72
C GLY A 222 -9.60 -11.39 11.50
N CYS A 223 -10.11 -12.45 10.88
CA CYS A 223 -10.84 -12.39 9.61
C CYS A 223 -12.17 -11.62 9.69
N GLY A 224 -12.74 -11.40 10.88
CA GLY A 224 -13.97 -10.64 11.08
C GLY A 224 -15.13 -11.16 10.24
N LYS A 225 -15.77 -10.28 9.45
CA LYS A 225 -16.87 -10.64 8.51
C LYS A 225 -16.36 -11.39 7.26
N SER A 226 -15.09 -11.64 7.15
CA SER A 226 -14.43 -12.53 6.18
C SER A 226 -14.62 -12.18 4.70
N TYR A 227 -14.85 -10.89 4.37
CA TYR A 227 -14.97 -10.46 2.96
C TYR A 227 -13.73 -10.87 2.14
N LEU A 228 -12.54 -10.72 2.72
CA LEU A 228 -11.28 -11.02 2.05
C LEU A 228 -11.01 -12.51 1.99
N THR A 229 -11.40 -13.27 3.02
CA THR A 229 -11.28 -14.73 3.06
C THR A 229 -12.16 -15.39 2.01
N PHE A 230 -13.42 -14.93 1.84
CA PHE A 230 -14.31 -15.39 0.77
C PHE A 230 -13.78 -14.98 -0.62
N ALA A 231 -13.24 -13.79 -0.75
CA ALA A 231 -12.63 -13.34 -2.00
C ALA A 231 -11.43 -14.22 -2.39
N LEU A 232 -10.57 -14.55 -1.42
CA LEU A 232 -9.47 -15.48 -1.61
C LEU A 232 -9.94 -16.85 -2.09
N HIS A 233 -10.95 -17.44 -1.40
CA HIS A 233 -11.52 -18.71 -1.80
C HIS A 233 -12.04 -18.69 -3.24
N TYR A 234 -12.85 -17.67 -3.58
CA TYR A 234 -13.40 -17.53 -4.93
C TYR A 234 -12.30 -17.40 -5.98
N TYR A 235 -11.28 -16.60 -5.70
CA TYR A 235 -10.15 -16.39 -6.58
C TYR A 235 -9.36 -17.68 -6.84
N LEU A 236 -9.01 -18.41 -5.78
CA LEU A 236 -8.25 -19.65 -5.88
C LEU A 236 -9.02 -20.74 -6.62
N ARG A 237 -10.32 -20.87 -6.32
CA ARG A 237 -11.18 -21.92 -6.91
C ARG A 237 -11.60 -21.58 -8.34
N ASN A 238 -12.17 -20.39 -8.57
CA ASN A 238 -12.88 -20.05 -9.79
C ASN A 238 -12.02 -19.36 -10.85
N ILE A 239 -10.94 -18.70 -10.43
CA ILE A 239 -10.08 -17.94 -11.35
C ILE A 239 -8.76 -18.66 -11.62
N LYS A 240 -8.16 -19.26 -10.57
CA LYS A 240 -6.83 -19.88 -10.68
C LYS A 240 -6.84 -21.40 -10.72
N ASN A 241 -7.94 -22.06 -10.30
CA ASN A 241 -8.03 -23.51 -10.19
C ASN A 241 -6.89 -24.14 -9.36
N PHE A 242 -6.51 -23.48 -8.24
CA PHE A 242 -5.54 -24.04 -7.30
C PHE A 242 -6.17 -25.06 -6.37
N THR A 243 -5.37 -26.00 -5.88
CA THR A 243 -5.73 -26.79 -4.69
C THR A 243 -5.29 -26.03 -3.44
N PHE A 244 -6.14 -25.92 -2.44
CA PHE A 244 -5.88 -25.09 -1.28
C PHE A 244 -6.64 -25.54 -0.04
N GLU A 245 -6.21 -25.03 1.10
CA GLU A 245 -6.92 -25.06 2.38
C GLU A 245 -6.88 -23.66 2.98
N ILE A 246 -8.03 -23.14 3.44
CA ILE A 246 -8.13 -21.81 4.04
C ILE A 246 -8.77 -21.94 5.41
N ILE A 247 -8.14 -21.39 6.45
CA ILE A 247 -8.73 -21.21 7.78
C ILE A 247 -8.83 -19.72 8.09
N GLY A 248 -10.06 -19.27 8.40
CA GLY A 248 -10.30 -17.97 9.02
C GLY A 248 -10.42 -18.13 10.54
N LEU A 249 -9.75 -17.28 11.33
CA LEU A 249 -9.81 -17.28 12.78
C LEU A 249 -10.22 -15.91 13.32
N ASP A 250 -11.20 -15.89 14.21
CA ASP A 250 -11.59 -14.66 14.94
C ASP A 250 -12.11 -15.01 16.33
N LEU A 251 -12.06 -14.06 17.27
CA LEU A 251 -12.56 -14.22 18.63
C LEU A 251 -14.10 -14.27 18.71
N LYS A 252 -14.81 -13.69 17.73
CA LYS A 252 -16.26 -13.48 17.76
C LYS A 252 -17.00 -14.71 17.27
N LYS A 253 -17.47 -15.55 18.20
CA LYS A 253 -18.15 -16.82 17.93
C LYS A 253 -19.37 -16.70 17.01
N ASP A 254 -20.20 -15.69 17.22
CA ASP A 254 -21.41 -15.45 16.42
C ASP A 254 -21.06 -15.01 14.99
N VAL A 255 -19.97 -14.29 14.79
CA VAL A 255 -19.49 -13.91 13.46
C VAL A 255 -18.95 -15.14 12.73
N MET A 256 -18.14 -15.96 13.39
CA MET A 256 -17.60 -17.19 12.80
C MET A 256 -18.69 -18.20 12.45
N LYS A 257 -19.74 -18.31 13.30
CA LYS A 257 -20.91 -19.13 12.96
C LYS A 257 -21.58 -18.64 11.67
N LYS A 258 -21.84 -17.33 11.53
CA LYS A 258 -22.41 -16.76 10.30
C LYS A 258 -21.51 -16.98 9.08
N CYS A 259 -20.20 -16.85 9.22
CA CYS A 259 -19.26 -17.11 8.13
C CYS A 259 -19.31 -18.58 7.69
N ASN A 260 -19.38 -19.53 8.63
CA ASN A 260 -19.53 -20.95 8.30
C ASN A 260 -20.90 -21.25 7.65
N ASP A 261 -21.97 -20.57 8.07
CA ASP A 261 -23.29 -20.70 7.44
C ASP A 261 -23.24 -20.23 5.98
N ILE A 262 -22.64 -19.07 5.73
CA ILE A 262 -22.43 -18.54 4.37
C ILE A 262 -21.55 -19.48 3.53
N ALA A 263 -20.45 -19.99 4.11
CA ALA A 263 -19.57 -20.92 3.42
C ALA A 263 -20.30 -22.22 2.99
N ARG A 264 -21.18 -22.75 3.84
CA ARG A 264 -22.02 -23.92 3.52
C ARG A 264 -23.01 -23.60 2.40
N GLU A 265 -23.71 -22.48 2.48
CA GLU A 265 -24.68 -22.07 1.45
C GLU A 265 -24.02 -21.88 0.09
N LEU A 266 -22.80 -21.30 0.07
CA LEU A 266 -22.01 -21.08 -1.15
C LEU A 266 -21.21 -22.30 -1.59
N LYS A 267 -21.31 -23.43 -0.86
CA LYS A 267 -20.55 -24.67 -1.10
C LYS A 267 -19.04 -24.40 -1.22
N CYS A 268 -18.53 -23.61 -0.28
CA CYS A 268 -17.10 -23.29 -0.21
C CYS A 268 -16.33 -24.46 0.40
N GLU A 269 -15.87 -25.39 -0.44
CA GLU A 269 -15.00 -26.49 -0.02
C GLU A 269 -13.62 -25.98 0.38
N ASN A 270 -12.96 -26.65 1.34
CA ASN A 270 -11.62 -26.30 1.83
C ASN A 270 -11.52 -24.91 2.47
N LEU A 271 -12.65 -24.39 2.99
CA LEU A 271 -12.76 -23.15 3.75
C LEU A 271 -13.46 -23.42 5.08
N GLU A 272 -12.79 -23.10 6.17
CA GLU A 272 -13.31 -23.28 7.52
C GLU A 272 -13.11 -22.01 8.35
N PHE A 273 -14.09 -21.63 9.17
CA PHE A 273 -13.99 -20.53 10.11
C PHE A 273 -14.01 -21.04 11.55
N LEU A 274 -13.00 -20.67 12.31
CA LEU A 274 -12.79 -21.08 13.68
C LEU A 274 -12.94 -19.91 14.65
N THR A 275 -13.47 -20.21 15.82
CA THR A 275 -13.47 -19.25 16.94
C THR A 275 -12.30 -19.55 17.84
N GLY A 276 -11.44 -18.54 18.11
CA GLY A 276 -10.31 -18.72 19.02
C GLY A 276 -9.36 -17.54 19.04
N ASP A 277 -8.43 -17.58 20.00
CA ASP A 277 -7.31 -16.63 20.07
C ASP A 277 -6.17 -17.09 19.15
N ILE A 278 -5.49 -16.15 18.53
CA ILE A 278 -4.34 -16.40 17.65
C ILE A 278 -3.24 -17.14 18.42
N LYS A 279 -3.04 -16.80 19.70
CA LYS A 279 -2.03 -17.42 20.58
C LYS A 279 -2.19 -18.92 20.71
N ASP A 280 -3.44 -19.38 20.79
CA ASP A 280 -3.79 -20.78 21.05
C ASP A 280 -3.96 -21.59 19.77
N PHE A 281 -3.77 -20.97 18.62
CA PHE A 281 -3.94 -21.66 17.34
C PHE A 281 -2.87 -22.74 17.11
N ASN A 282 -3.30 -23.98 16.94
CA ASN A 282 -2.44 -25.15 16.74
C ASN A 282 -2.97 -26.17 15.73
N LYS A 283 -4.03 -25.82 14.98
CA LYS A 283 -4.74 -26.76 14.10
C LYS A 283 -3.97 -27.15 12.84
N LEU A 284 -3.13 -26.26 12.31
CA LEU A 284 -2.33 -26.52 11.13
C LEU A 284 -0.83 -26.44 11.45
N GLN A 285 -0.06 -27.23 10.71
CA GLN A 285 1.39 -27.14 10.67
C GLN A 285 1.82 -26.84 9.23
N ASN A 286 2.95 -26.13 9.06
CA ASN A 286 3.50 -25.77 7.76
C ASN A 286 2.48 -25.01 6.88
N VAL A 287 2.15 -23.81 7.30
CA VAL A 287 1.28 -22.91 6.56
C VAL A 287 2.10 -22.14 5.53
N ASP A 288 1.55 -21.95 4.32
CA ASP A 288 2.29 -21.25 3.27
C ASP A 288 2.14 -19.74 3.39
N ILE A 289 0.89 -19.24 3.54
CA ILE A 289 0.62 -17.81 3.56
C ILE A 289 -0.31 -17.46 4.72
N ILE A 290 0.08 -16.45 5.50
CA ILE A 290 -0.73 -15.93 6.61
C ILE A 290 -1.16 -14.50 6.31
N PHE A 291 -2.42 -14.19 6.64
CA PHE A 291 -2.98 -12.84 6.63
C PHE A 291 -3.27 -12.35 8.03
N SER A 292 -3.03 -11.07 8.27
CA SER A 292 -3.43 -10.36 9.48
C SER A 292 -3.73 -8.91 9.11
N LEU A 293 -4.84 -8.70 8.37
CA LEU A 293 -5.17 -7.41 7.77
C LEU A 293 -6.08 -6.55 8.65
N HIS A 294 -6.79 -7.17 9.58
CA HIS A 294 -7.77 -6.52 10.46
C HIS A 294 -7.55 -6.85 11.94
N ALA A 295 -6.45 -7.49 12.28
CA ALA A 295 -6.05 -7.71 13.67
C ALA A 295 -5.49 -6.41 14.24
N CYS A 296 -6.12 -5.93 15.32
CA CYS A 296 -5.73 -4.68 15.97
C CYS A 296 -4.71 -4.92 17.10
N ASN A 297 -3.83 -3.95 17.31
CA ASN A 297 -2.86 -3.92 18.42
C ASN A 297 -2.00 -5.20 18.48
N ASN A 298 -1.90 -5.81 19.68
CA ASN A 298 -1.08 -7.00 19.93
C ASN A 298 -1.47 -8.23 19.10
N ALA A 299 -2.68 -8.26 18.52
CA ALA A 299 -3.11 -9.37 17.68
C ALA A 299 -2.28 -9.49 16.40
N THR A 300 -1.79 -8.36 15.85
CA THR A 300 -0.85 -8.39 14.72
C THR A 300 0.49 -9.01 15.13
N ASP A 301 1.00 -8.67 16.32
CA ASP A 301 2.27 -9.20 16.82
C ASP A 301 2.17 -10.71 17.04
N TYR A 302 1.05 -11.18 17.61
CA TYR A 302 0.80 -12.62 17.73
C TYR A 302 0.64 -13.32 16.39
N ALA A 303 0.04 -12.67 15.41
CA ALA A 303 -0.05 -13.23 14.05
C ALA A 303 1.34 -13.38 13.39
N LEU A 304 2.23 -12.41 13.60
CA LEU A 304 3.62 -12.48 13.14
C LEU A 304 4.38 -13.62 13.84
N LEU A 305 4.29 -13.70 15.17
CA LEU A 305 4.93 -14.78 15.96
C LEU A 305 4.42 -16.16 15.51
N LYS A 306 3.09 -16.31 15.42
CA LYS A 306 2.47 -17.55 14.96
C LYS A 306 2.88 -17.91 13.54
N GLY A 307 3.06 -16.93 12.67
CA GLY A 307 3.57 -17.14 11.32
C GLY A 307 4.99 -17.73 11.29
N LEU A 308 5.85 -17.30 12.20
CA LEU A 308 7.19 -17.87 12.36
C LEU A 308 7.12 -19.31 12.92
N GLU A 309 6.31 -19.54 13.95
CA GLU A 309 6.11 -20.87 14.55
C GLU A 309 5.57 -21.89 13.53
N LEU A 310 4.68 -21.46 12.64
CA LEU A 310 4.06 -22.30 11.61
C LEU A 310 4.91 -22.41 10.32
N ASN A 311 6.13 -21.86 10.29
CA ASN A 311 7.02 -21.83 9.13
C ASN A 311 6.37 -21.24 7.87
N ALA A 312 5.57 -20.18 8.03
CA ALA A 312 4.93 -19.52 6.91
C ALA A 312 5.95 -19.00 5.90
N LYS A 313 5.64 -19.14 4.60
CA LYS A 313 6.51 -18.69 3.52
C LYS A 313 6.28 -17.20 3.21
N ALA A 314 5.07 -16.70 3.52
CA ALA A 314 4.76 -15.28 3.49
C ALA A 314 3.77 -14.91 4.59
N ILE A 315 3.91 -13.69 5.13
CA ILE A 315 2.97 -13.10 6.08
C ILE A 315 2.58 -11.72 5.54
N LEU A 316 1.28 -11.50 5.31
CA LEU A 316 0.72 -10.22 4.90
C LEU A 316 0.01 -9.59 6.10
N ALA A 317 0.61 -8.57 6.68
CA ALA A 317 0.07 -7.89 7.85
C ALA A 317 -0.09 -6.39 7.61
N VAL A 318 -1.16 -5.81 8.16
CA VAL A 318 -1.42 -4.37 8.17
C VAL A 318 -1.60 -3.90 9.61
N PRO A 319 -0.53 -3.45 10.27
CA PRO A 319 -0.62 -2.95 11.63
C PRO A 319 -1.43 -1.65 11.68
N CYS A 320 -2.46 -1.59 12.51
CA CYS A 320 -3.31 -0.41 12.70
C CYS A 320 -2.96 0.42 13.94
N CYS A 321 -2.03 -0.04 14.78
CA CYS A 321 -1.60 0.64 16.01
C CYS A 321 -1.09 2.08 15.78
N GLN A 322 -0.60 2.39 14.59
CA GLN A 322 -0.17 3.73 14.23
C GLN A 322 -1.31 4.74 14.19
N HIS A 323 -2.53 4.32 13.85
CA HIS A 323 -3.69 5.21 13.86
C HIS A 323 -4.04 5.59 15.29
N GLU A 324 -4.11 4.62 16.20
CA GLU A 324 -4.35 4.86 17.63
C GLU A 324 -3.27 5.74 18.26
N PHE A 325 -2.01 5.53 17.87
CA PHE A 325 -0.89 6.36 18.33
C PHE A 325 -1.02 7.80 17.81
N ASN A 326 -1.34 8.01 16.55
CA ASN A 326 -1.57 9.32 15.96
C ASN A 326 -2.77 10.04 16.61
N ASP A 327 -3.84 9.31 16.92
CA ASP A 327 -5.03 9.88 17.60
C ASP A 327 -4.69 10.33 19.01
N LYS A 328 -3.93 9.51 19.75
CA LYS A 328 -3.45 9.88 21.11
C LYS A 328 -2.50 11.07 21.09
N ILE A 329 -1.58 11.15 20.11
CA ILE A 329 -0.71 12.31 19.92
C ILE A 329 -1.52 13.57 19.58
N SER A 330 -2.50 13.43 18.69
CA SER A 330 -3.33 14.55 18.24
C SER A 330 -4.26 15.08 19.35
N ALA A 331 -4.70 14.21 20.26
CA ALA A 331 -5.52 14.55 21.42
C ALA A 331 -4.71 15.18 22.57
N SER A 332 -3.42 14.90 22.69
CA SER A 332 -2.52 15.56 23.62
C SER A 332 -2.21 16.98 23.13
N LYS A 333 -2.27 17.99 24.03
CA LYS A 333 -1.86 19.35 23.68
C LYS A 333 -0.43 19.31 23.15
N LYS A 334 -0.22 19.76 21.93
CA LYS A 334 1.05 19.71 21.17
C LYS A 334 2.31 20.16 21.94
N SER A 335 2.18 20.98 22.99
CA SER A 335 3.29 21.52 23.76
C SER A 335 3.98 20.49 24.67
N ASP A 336 3.24 19.56 25.25
CA ASP A 336 3.77 18.66 26.29
C ASP A 336 4.38 17.37 25.69
N PHE A 337 3.99 17.03 24.48
CA PHE A 337 4.39 15.79 23.85
C PHE A 337 5.74 15.88 23.11
N LEU A 338 6.05 17.04 22.54
CA LEU A 338 7.33 17.27 21.84
C LEU A 338 8.53 17.46 22.77
N HIS A 339 8.27 17.71 24.06
CA HIS A 339 9.31 17.86 25.11
C HIS A 339 9.47 16.63 25.99
N SER A 340 8.65 15.58 25.84
CA SER A 340 8.82 14.40 26.67
C SER A 340 9.86 13.47 26.07
N SER A 341 10.93 13.24 26.82
CA SER A 341 11.90 12.14 26.62
C SER A 341 11.22 10.78 26.42
N PHE A 342 9.98 10.64 26.87
CA PHE A 342 9.12 9.49 26.72
C PHE A 342 8.87 9.03 25.27
N LEU A 343 8.77 9.96 24.30
CA LEU A 343 8.65 9.59 22.88
C LEU A 343 9.95 9.03 22.32
N LEU A 344 11.06 9.67 22.65
CA LEU A 344 12.38 9.22 22.22
C LEU A 344 12.76 7.91 22.90
N GLU A 345 12.48 7.75 24.20
CA GLU A 345 12.71 6.52 24.95
C GLU A 345 11.84 5.36 24.46
N ASN A 346 10.56 5.61 24.13
CA ASN A 346 9.69 4.57 23.59
C ASN A 346 9.97 4.24 22.13
N MET A 347 10.42 5.19 21.31
CA MET A 347 10.97 4.88 19.99
C MET A 347 12.28 4.10 20.09
N GLU A 348 13.19 4.45 21.01
CA GLU A 348 14.40 3.66 21.28
C GLU A 348 14.08 2.29 21.86
N TYR A 349 13.11 2.19 22.76
CA TYR A 349 12.62 0.92 23.31
C TYR A 349 11.97 0.05 22.21
N PHE A 350 11.18 0.65 21.33
CA PHE A 350 10.58 -0.03 20.18
C PHE A 350 11.66 -0.52 19.21
N TRP A 351 12.67 0.30 18.90
CA TRP A 351 13.79 -0.07 18.04
C TRP A 351 14.71 -1.11 18.70
N LYS A 352 14.99 -1.00 19.99
CA LYS A 352 15.79 -1.99 20.75
C LYS A 352 15.07 -3.33 20.84
N ASN A 353 13.77 -3.35 21.08
CA ASN A 353 13.00 -4.60 21.14
C ASN A 353 12.82 -5.22 19.74
N MET A 354 12.71 -4.42 18.68
CA MET A 354 12.76 -4.93 17.31
C MET A 354 14.13 -5.56 16.94
N GLN A 355 15.22 -5.04 17.50
CA GLN A 355 16.55 -5.65 17.33
C GLN A 355 16.76 -6.89 18.20
N LEU A 356 16.06 -6.98 19.33
CA LEU A 356 16.14 -8.15 20.25
C LEU A 356 15.25 -9.32 19.80
N LEU A 357 14.21 -9.08 18.99
CA LEU A 357 13.36 -10.18 18.49
C LEU A 357 14.16 -11.30 17.80
N PRO A 358 15.14 -11.02 16.93
CA PRO A 358 16.00 -12.05 16.38
C PRO A 358 16.87 -12.76 17.41
N GLN A 359 17.32 -12.06 18.46
CA GLN A 359 18.14 -12.65 19.52
C GLN A 359 17.33 -13.57 20.46
N MET A 360 16.13 -13.17 20.86
CA MET A 360 15.23 -14.01 21.65
C MET A 360 14.82 -15.29 20.91
N LEU A 361 14.65 -15.21 19.58
CA LEU A 361 14.34 -16.38 18.74
C LEU A 361 15.54 -17.33 18.56
N LEU A 362 16.77 -16.86 18.76
CA LEU A 362 17.98 -17.69 18.76
C LEU A 362 18.21 -18.41 20.10
N GLU A 363 17.85 -17.81 21.23
CA GLU A 363 18.01 -18.37 22.56
C GLU A 363 17.01 -19.51 22.88
N HIS A 364 15.84 -19.54 22.22
CA HIS A 364 14.86 -20.63 22.35
C HIS A 364 15.12 -21.85 21.43
N ARG A 365 16.29 -21.95 20.79
CA ARG A 365 16.70 -23.10 19.93
C ARG A 365 17.74 -24.00 20.55
N HIS A 366 17.87 -24.04 21.88
CA HIS A 366 18.66 -25.02 22.61
C HIS A 366 17.79 -25.90 23.48
#